data_26bec26ddc7f1c4949c18e8f0542984c
#
_entry.id   26bec26ddc7f1c4949c18e8f0542984c
#
_cell.length_a   1.000
_cell.length_b   1.000
_cell.length_c   1.000
_cell.angle_alpha   90.00
_cell.angle_beta   90.00
_cell.angle_gamma   90.00
#
_symmetry.space_group_name_H-M   'P 1'
#
loop_
_entity.id
_entity.type
_entity.pdbx_description
1 polymer ?
#
loop_
_entity_poly.entity_id
_entity_poly.type
_entity_poly.pdbx_seq_one_letter_code
_entity_poly.pdbx_strand_id
1 'polypeptide(L)'
;MKIKPKHLDTIVATKKLQIEGMSCANCQNRIENALNGMAQVNAKASFKKGEAIVKLGADIPEEELREAVENLGYKVTSIEMV
;
A
#
# COMPACT_ATOMS: atom_id res chain seq x y z
N MET A 1 18.08 22.38 -4.25
CA MET A 1 17.36 21.14 -4.55
C MET A 1 17.04 20.38 -3.29
N LYS A 2 15.84 19.98 -3.14
CA LYS A 2 15.43 19.26 -1.95
C LYS A 2 15.20 17.80 -2.22
N ILE A 3 15.55 17.00 -1.25
CA ILE A 3 15.36 15.57 -1.34
C ILE A 3 14.27 15.18 -0.36
N LYS A 4 13.30 14.44 -0.84
CA LYS A 4 12.18 14.03 -0.03
C LYS A 4 12.04 12.52 -0.07
N PRO A 5 12.80 11.85 0.77
CA PRO A 5 12.95 10.41 0.65
C PRO A 5 11.65 9.63 0.73
N LYS A 6 10.79 9.96 1.68
CA LYS A 6 9.53 9.22 1.80
C LYS A 6 8.32 10.10 1.65
N HIS A 7 8.56 11.35 1.33
CA HIS A 7 7.48 12.31 1.24
C HIS A 7 7.14 12.56 -0.22
N LEU A 8 5.92 12.32 -0.60
CA LEU A 8 5.49 12.49 -1.97
C LEU A 8 4.91 13.86 -2.18
N ASP A 9 5.57 14.66 -3.00
CA ASP A 9 5.07 15.99 -3.34
C ASP A 9 3.89 15.91 -4.26
N THR A 10 3.96 14.99 -5.22
CA THR A 10 2.93 14.83 -6.21
C THR A 10 2.40 13.42 -6.15
N ILE A 11 1.12 13.30 -5.95
CA ILE A 11 0.45 12.00 -5.92
C ILE A 11 -0.32 11.87 -7.22
N VAL A 12 0.06 10.90 -8.06
CA VAL A 12 -0.61 10.71 -9.35
C VAL A 12 -1.85 9.83 -9.21
N ALA A 13 -1.90 9.00 -8.16
CA ALA A 13 -3.07 8.17 -7.93
C ALA A 13 -3.09 7.73 -6.48
N THR A 14 -4.30 7.53 -5.98
CA THR A 14 -4.50 6.95 -4.64
C THR A 14 -5.40 5.75 -4.82
N LYS A 15 -5.00 4.62 -4.26
CA LYS A 15 -5.76 3.40 -4.40
C LYS A 15 -6.06 2.80 -3.04
N LYS A 16 -7.20 2.14 -2.94
CA LYS A 16 -7.60 1.45 -1.72
C LYS A 16 -7.63 -0.03 -2.01
N LEU A 17 -6.83 -0.77 -1.25
CA LEU A 17 -6.75 -2.21 -1.36
C LEU A 17 -7.55 -2.84 -0.25
N GLN A 18 -8.52 -3.69 -0.60
CA GLN A 18 -9.22 -4.50 0.38
C GLN A 18 -8.40 -5.76 0.61
N ILE A 19 -8.02 -6.00 1.85
CA ILE A 19 -7.08 -7.06 2.18
C ILE A 19 -7.72 -8.04 3.15
N GLU A 20 -7.67 -9.30 2.80
CA GLU A 20 -8.20 -10.38 3.61
C GLU A 20 -7.08 -11.01 4.43
N GLY A 21 -7.36 -11.32 5.67
CA GLY A 21 -6.37 -11.98 6.53
C GLY A 21 -5.58 -11.04 7.41
N MET A 22 -5.78 -9.73 7.26
CA MET A 22 -5.09 -8.75 8.09
C MET A 22 -5.92 -8.54 9.36
N SER A 23 -5.56 -9.26 10.41
CA SER A 23 -6.38 -9.31 11.61
C SER A 23 -5.72 -8.73 12.86
N CYS A 24 -4.51 -8.20 12.75
CA CYS A 24 -3.81 -7.65 13.90
C CYS A 24 -2.86 -6.54 13.49
N ALA A 25 -2.38 -5.80 14.50
CA ALA A 25 -1.50 -4.66 14.23
C ALA A 25 -0.19 -5.10 13.57
N ASN A 26 0.32 -6.28 13.92
CA ASN A 26 1.54 -6.76 13.28
C ASN A 26 1.33 -7.02 11.80
N CYS A 27 0.18 -7.54 11.43
CA CYS A 27 -0.16 -7.75 10.03
C CYS A 27 -0.22 -6.43 9.29
N GLN A 28 -0.85 -5.45 9.92
CA GLN A 28 -0.93 -4.11 9.36
C GLN A 28 0.45 -3.54 9.12
N ASN A 29 1.35 -3.68 10.10
CA ASN A 29 2.69 -3.13 9.97
C ASN A 29 3.48 -3.81 8.87
N ARG A 30 3.31 -5.12 8.71
CA ARG A 30 3.99 -5.85 7.65
C ARG A 30 3.58 -5.34 6.28
N ILE A 31 2.29 -5.12 6.10
CA ILE A 31 1.78 -4.63 4.83
C ILE A 31 2.27 -3.22 4.56
N GLU A 32 2.21 -2.37 5.58
CA GLU A 32 2.71 -1.01 5.41
C GLU A 32 4.18 -0.99 5.04
N ASN A 33 4.98 -1.80 5.74
CA ASN A 33 6.42 -1.82 5.48
C ASN A 33 6.72 -2.34 4.08
N ALA A 34 6.00 -3.36 3.64
CA ALA A 34 6.23 -3.92 2.32
C ALA A 34 5.89 -2.91 1.23
N LEU A 35 4.76 -2.22 1.37
CA LEU A 35 4.35 -1.24 0.37
C LEU A 35 5.22 0.00 0.41
N ASN A 36 5.57 0.47 1.61
CA ASN A 36 6.42 1.65 1.73
C ASN A 36 7.85 1.38 1.30
N GLY A 37 8.25 0.12 1.19
CA GLY A 37 9.55 -0.23 0.65
C GLY A 37 9.64 -0.07 -0.85
N MET A 38 8.50 0.08 -1.52
CA MET A 38 8.49 0.31 -2.96
C MET A 38 8.75 1.78 -3.26
N ALA A 39 9.43 2.04 -4.38
CA ALA A 39 9.72 3.40 -4.78
C ALA A 39 8.42 4.14 -5.13
N GLN A 40 8.31 5.38 -4.70
CA GLN A 40 7.18 6.25 -5.00
C GLN A 40 5.85 5.72 -4.45
N VAL A 41 5.90 4.93 -3.38
CA VAL A 41 4.70 4.40 -2.75
C VAL A 41 4.67 4.83 -1.28
N ASN A 42 3.54 5.39 -0.86
CA ASN A 42 3.29 5.74 0.52
C ASN A 42 1.98 5.09 0.92
N ALA A 43 2.05 4.11 1.80
CA ALA A 43 0.90 3.30 2.15
C ALA A 43 0.58 3.38 3.62
N LYS A 44 -0.70 3.32 3.92
CA LYS A 44 -1.19 3.25 5.28
C LYS A 44 -2.26 2.17 5.36
N ALA A 45 -2.04 1.19 6.21
CA ALA A 45 -2.96 0.08 6.34
C ALA A 45 -3.77 0.21 7.62
N SER A 46 -4.94 -0.43 7.63
CA SER A 46 -5.80 -0.46 8.79
C SER A 46 -6.34 -1.88 8.95
N PHE A 47 -5.91 -2.58 10.01
CA PHE A 47 -6.39 -3.94 10.21
C PHE A 47 -7.84 -3.95 10.66
N LYS A 48 -8.29 -2.88 11.30
CA LYS A 48 -9.68 -2.80 11.73
C LYS A 48 -10.64 -2.72 10.56
N LYS A 49 -10.21 -2.07 9.50
CA LYS A 49 -11.03 -1.94 8.30
C LYS A 49 -10.71 -2.99 7.25
N GLY A 50 -9.58 -3.68 7.41
CA GLY A 50 -9.14 -4.65 6.43
C GLY A 50 -8.73 -4.03 5.12
N GLU A 51 -8.17 -2.84 5.14
CA GLU A 51 -7.83 -2.14 3.92
C GLU A 51 -6.50 -1.40 4.05
N ALA A 52 -5.95 -1.01 2.91
CA ALA A 52 -4.76 -0.18 2.86
C ALA A 52 -4.98 0.93 1.86
N ILE A 53 -4.63 2.14 2.24
CA ILE A 53 -4.68 3.29 1.34
C ILE A 53 -3.27 3.51 0.83
N VAL A 54 -3.11 3.48 -0.48
CA VAL A 54 -1.81 3.56 -1.12
C VAL A 54 -1.75 4.79 -2.00
N LYS A 55 -0.83 5.68 -1.69
CA LYS A 55 -0.62 6.89 -2.49
C LYS A 55 0.58 6.66 -3.38
N LEU A 56 0.40 6.88 -4.66
CA LEU A 56 1.41 6.61 -5.66
C LEU A 56 1.95 7.90 -6.23
N GLY A 57 3.27 8.04 -6.22
CA GLY A 57 3.94 9.17 -6.84
C GLY A 57 4.36 8.90 -8.26
N ALA A 58 4.04 7.72 -8.77
CA ALA A 58 4.37 7.31 -10.13
C ALA A 58 3.31 6.32 -10.59
N ASP A 59 3.33 6.02 -11.87
CA ASP A 59 2.38 5.08 -12.46
C ASP A 59 2.85 3.65 -12.15
N ILE A 60 2.32 3.08 -11.08
CA ILE A 60 2.70 1.75 -10.63
C ILE A 60 1.53 0.80 -10.88
N PRO A 61 1.79 -0.33 -11.56
CA PRO A 61 0.73 -1.30 -11.85
C PRO A 61 0.11 -1.86 -10.57
N GLU A 62 -1.19 -2.09 -10.62
CA GLU A 62 -1.88 -2.68 -9.47
C GLU A 62 -1.34 -4.05 -9.12
N GLU A 63 -0.85 -4.78 -10.12
CA GLU A 63 -0.28 -6.09 -9.89
C GLU A 63 0.91 -6.05 -8.94
N GLU A 64 1.72 -5.01 -9.04
CA GLU A 64 2.86 -4.89 -8.14
C GLU A 64 2.42 -4.66 -6.72
N LEU A 65 1.39 -3.85 -6.54
CA LEU A 65 0.84 -3.63 -5.22
C LEU A 65 0.25 -4.91 -4.64
N ARG A 66 -0.49 -5.63 -5.47
CA ARG A 66 -1.09 -6.88 -5.04
C ARG A 66 -0.03 -7.89 -4.66
N GLU A 67 1.00 -8.03 -5.49
CA GLU A 67 2.06 -8.99 -5.21
C GLU A 67 2.78 -8.68 -3.91
N ALA A 68 3.03 -7.42 -3.65
CA ALA A 68 3.71 -7.03 -2.41
C ALA A 68 2.93 -7.50 -1.18
N VAL A 69 1.60 -7.41 -1.25
CA VAL A 69 0.75 -7.86 -0.16
C VAL A 69 0.64 -9.38 -0.13
N GLU A 70 0.44 -9.99 -1.29
CA GLU A 70 0.20 -11.44 -1.35
C GLU A 70 1.45 -12.23 -1.02
N ASN A 71 2.63 -11.68 -1.29
CA ASN A 71 3.87 -12.33 -0.90
C ASN A 71 4.00 -12.47 0.61
N LEU A 72 3.26 -11.69 1.37
CA LEU A 72 3.27 -11.79 2.83
C LEU A 72 2.27 -12.81 3.35
N GLY A 73 1.46 -13.40 2.47
CA GLY A 73 0.48 -14.38 2.87
C GLY A 73 -0.93 -13.84 3.01
N TYR A 74 -1.16 -12.61 2.61
CA TYR A 74 -2.50 -12.02 2.66
C TYR A 74 -3.09 -11.99 1.26
N LYS A 75 -4.38 -11.70 1.18
CA LYS A 75 -5.07 -11.70 -0.09
C LYS A 75 -5.70 -10.34 -0.34
N VAL A 76 -5.47 -9.81 -1.53
CA VAL A 76 -6.10 -8.57 -1.96
C VAL A 76 -7.37 -8.94 -2.70
N THR A 77 -8.51 -8.57 -2.13
CA THR A 77 -9.80 -8.93 -2.72
C THR A 77 -10.29 -7.92 -3.73
N SER A 78 -9.90 -6.66 -3.57
CA SER A 78 -10.23 -5.66 -4.57
C SER A 78 -9.30 -4.47 -4.46
N ILE A 79 -9.17 -3.73 -5.54
CA ILE A 79 -8.38 -2.51 -5.59
C ILE A 79 -9.27 -1.45 -6.21
N GLU A 80 -9.45 -0.35 -5.47
CA GLU A 80 -10.28 0.75 -5.93
C GLU A 80 -9.47 2.02 -6.00
N MET A 81 -9.79 2.86 -6.97
CA MET A 81 -9.19 4.18 -7.04
C MET A 81 -10.02 5.13 -6.17
N VAL A 82 -9.35 5.89 -5.33
CA VAL A 82 -10.02 6.86 -4.45
C VAL A 82 -9.55 8.27 -4.71
#